data_b13c44db8e252bd9668700c2f22813bc
#
_entry.id   b13c44db8e252bd9668700c2f22813bc
#
_cell.length_a   1.000
_cell.length_b   1.000
_cell.length_c   1.000
_cell.angle_alpha   90.00
_cell.angle_beta   90.00
_cell.angle_gamma   90.00
#
_symmetry.space_group_name_H-M   'P 1'
#
loop_
_entity.id
_entity.type
_entity.pdbx_description
1 polymer ?
#
loop_
_entity_poly.entity_id
_entity_poly.type
_entity_poly.pdbx_seq_one_letter_code
_entity_poly.pdbx_strand_id
1 'polypeptide(L)'
;PTLLPNGYYILRLTVEAGGATTTQEITVSVEGELKAGSFSMSFVDMDLPIHGLPLSVIRTYDSREKDAIGRFGYGWDMKLSRATLSENGTPGKNWKMVQSGSGWLKSYRLVEEKPHEVVVHWGNGRTEKFALELLPAQSMQPIRWVSATYENTSGGKSRLAPLGQSTNLLYQQNQGGVCDYDLDPYNPQRYKLTAVDGTVYVFNDL
;
A
#
# COMPACT_ATOMS: atom_id res chain seq x y z
N PRO A 1 10.74 -10.65 31.29
CA PRO A 1 11.10 -10.76 29.91
C PRO A 1 11.56 -9.41 29.43
N THR A 2 12.77 -9.32 28.92
CA THR A 2 13.29 -8.11 28.33
C THR A 2 12.46 -7.84 27.07
N LEU A 3 11.78 -6.71 27.00
CA LEU A 3 11.00 -6.33 25.83
C LEU A 3 11.98 -6.11 24.66
N LEU A 4 11.84 -6.91 23.61
CA LEU A 4 12.62 -6.75 22.39
C LEU A 4 12.06 -5.56 21.60
N PRO A 5 12.89 -4.65 21.08
CA PRO A 5 12.48 -3.62 20.15
C PRO A 5 11.86 -4.25 18.88
N ASN A 6 11.01 -3.49 18.19
CA ASN A 6 10.50 -3.93 16.89
C ASN A 6 11.66 -4.15 15.91
N GLY A 7 11.63 -5.27 15.20
CA GLY A 7 12.67 -5.61 14.24
C GLY A 7 12.68 -7.10 13.88
N TYR A 8 13.62 -7.46 13.03
CA TYR A 8 13.85 -8.84 12.65
C TYR A 8 14.97 -9.41 13.53
N TYR A 9 14.70 -10.56 14.12
CA TYR A 9 15.64 -11.27 15.00
C TYR A 9 15.87 -12.67 14.46
N ILE A 10 17.11 -13.13 14.51
CA ILE A 10 17.48 -14.51 14.20
C ILE A 10 17.56 -15.25 15.52
N LEU A 11 16.64 -16.17 15.74
CA LEU A 11 16.71 -17.12 16.84
C LEU A 11 17.52 -18.32 16.40
N ARG A 12 18.61 -18.59 17.13
CA ARG A 12 19.49 -19.73 16.89
C ARG A 12 19.35 -20.72 18.04
N LEU A 13 18.92 -21.94 17.71
CA LEU A 13 18.96 -23.08 18.62
C LEU A 13 20.19 -23.92 18.31
N THR A 14 21.05 -24.07 19.28
CA THR A 14 22.21 -24.95 19.20
C THR A 14 22.02 -26.12 20.15
N VAL A 15 22.10 -27.34 19.67
CA VAL A 15 22.00 -28.57 20.43
C VAL A 15 23.34 -29.28 20.37
N GLU A 16 23.87 -29.60 21.53
CA GLU A 16 25.12 -30.35 21.66
C GLU A 16 24.84 -31.71 22.33
N ALA A 17 25.19 -32.78 21.66
CA ALA A 17 25.04 -34.14 22.20
C ALA A 17 26.16 -35.02 21.68
N GLY A 18 26.84 -35.72 22.58
CA GLY A 18 27.86 -36.70 22.24
C GLY A 18 29.06 -36.17 21.43
N GLY A 19 29.39 -34.89 21.56
CA GLY A 19 30.47 -34.22 20.81
C GLY A 19 30.03 -33.72 19.41
N ALA A 20 28.77 -33.91 19.05
CA ALA A 20 28.20 -33.33 17.82
C ALA A 20 27.35 -32.10 18.15
N THR A 21 27.48 -31.04 17.32
CA THR A 21 26.73 -29.81 17.46
C THR A 21 25.82 -29.64 16.26
N THR A 22 24.53 -29.39 16.48
CA THR A 22 23.56 -29.07 15.44
C THR A 22 22.95 -27.70 15.72
N THR A 23 22.86 -26.87 14.68
CA THR A 23 22.32 -25.51 14.81
C THR A 23 21.14 -25.34 13.85
N GLN A 24 20.06 -24.81 14.36
CA GLN A 24 18.87 -24.40 13.58
C GLN A 24 18.63 -22.90 13.80
N GLU A 25 18.34 -22.22 12.72
CA GLU A 25 18.01 -20.78 12.79
C GLU A 25 16.61 -20.53 12.23
N ILE A 26 15.91 -19.60 12.86
CA ILE A 26 14.63 -19.08 12.39
C ILE A 26 14.62 -17.55 12.50
N THR A 27 14.15 -16.89 11.47
CA THR A 27 13.93 -15.45 11.51
C THR A 27 12.53 -15.16 12.04
N VAL A 28 12.44 -14.33 13.07
CA VAL A 28 11.17 -13.85 13.63
C VAL A 28 11.08 -12.34 13.51
N SER A 29 9.89 -11.84 13.16
CA SER A 29 9.56 -10.43 13.22
C SER A 29 8.93 -10.13 14.58
N VAL A 30 9.46 -9.14 15.27
CA VAL A 30 8.86 -8.58 16.48
C VAL A 30 8.19 -7.28 16.11
N GLU A 31 6.87 -7.25 16.25
CA GLU A 31 6.02 -6.08 15.97
C GLU A 31 5.18 -5.78 17.21
N GLY A 32 5.09 -4.51 17.57
CA GLY A 32 4.30 -4.08 18.72
C GLY A 32 4.33 -2.56 18.89
N GLU A 33 3.45 -2.05 19.73
CA GLU A 33 3.37 -0.61 20.04
C GLU A 33 4.52 -0.11 20.93
N LEU A 34 5.22 -1.01 21.61
CA LEU A 34 6.34 -0.67 22.47
C LEU A 34 7.64 -0.56 21.67
N LYS A 35 7.92 0.63 21.19
CA LYS A 35 9.25 1.01 20.66
C LYS A 35 10.19 1.37 21.82
N ALA A 36 10.56 0.38 22.62
CA ALA A 36 11.59 0.59 23.63
C ALA A 36 12.91 0.92 22.94
N GLY A 37 13.34 2.17 23.04
CA GLY A 37 14.67 2.63 22.63
C GLY A 37 14.79 3.31 21.27
N SER A 38 13.73 3.44 20.47
CA SER A 38 13.79 4.27 19.26
C SER A 38 12.88 5.51 19.41
N PHE A 39 13.48 6.66 19.22
CA PHE A 39 12.79 7.95 19.23
C PHE A 39 13.03 8.64 17.89
N SER A 40 11.96 9.12 17.27
CA SER A 40 12.07 9.96 16.07
C SER A 40 11.19 11.19 16.20
N MET A 41 11.68 12.33 15.72
CA MET A 41 10.92 13.57 15.64
C MET A 41 11.16 14.22 14.28
N SER A 42 10.15 14.91 13.78
CA SER A 42 10.24 15.60 12.50
C SER A 42 9.73 17.02 12.60
N PHE A 43 10.40 17.93 11.93
CA PHE A 43 10.00 19.34 11.81
C PHE A 43 9.90 19.70 10.33
N VAL A 44 8.84 20.39 9.97
CA VAL A 44 8.71 20.98 8.64
C VAL A 44 9.42 22.32 8.68
N ASP A 45 10.59 22.39 8.05
CA ASP A 45 11.41 23.62 8.01
C ASP A 45 10.94 24.58 6.90
N MET A 46 10.38 24.03 5.84
CA MET A 46 9.88 24.81 4.71
C MET A 46 8.74 24.07 4.03
N ASP A 47 7.66 24.77 3.75
CA ASP A 47 6.56 24.28 2.94
C ASP A 47 6.36 25.27 1.78
N LEU A 48 6.73 24.84 0.58
CA LEU A 48 6.59 25.64 -0.63
C LEU A 48 5.37 25.15 -1.40
N PRO A 49 4.28 25.92 -1.42
CA PRO A 49 3.13 25.64 -2.26
C PRO A 49 3.47 25.97 -3.72
N ILE A 50 4.28 25.15 -4.35
CA ILE A 50 4.55 25.27 -5.79
C ILE A 50 3.36 24.68 -6.53
N HIS A 51 2.83 25.42 -7.50
CA HIS A 51 1.77 24.93 -8.38
C HIS A 51 2.20 23.59 -8.99
N GLY A 52 1.53 22.52 -8.61
CA GLY A 52 1.74 21.16 -9.11
C GLY A 52 2.50 20.22 -8.21
N LEU A 53 3.30 20.67 -7.25
CA LEU A 53 3.96 19.78 -6.28
C LEU A 53 4.24 20.54 -4.98
N PRO A 54 3.51 20.28 -3.91
CA PRO A 54 3.90 20.79 -2.60
C PRO A 54 5.27 20.19 -2.24
N LEU A 55 6.28 21.03 -2.18
CA LEU A 55 7.62 20.63 -1.76
C LEU A 55 7.80 20.99 -0.30
N SER A 56 7.83 20.00 0.56
CA SER A 56 8.14 20.20 1.98
C SER A 56 9.54 19.72 2.30
N VAL A 57 10.33 20.57 2.92
CA VAL A 57 11.61 20.22 3.50
C VAL A 57 11.38 19.81 4.93
N ILE A 58 11.59 18.52 5.22
CA ILE A 58 11.37 17.95 6.53
C ILE A 58 12.69 17.53 7.13
N ARG A 59 13.03 18.08 8.27
CA ARG A 59 14.17 17.66 9.07
C ARG A 59 13.69 16.60 10.05
N THR A 60 14.32 15.42 10.03
CA THR A 60 13.96 14.29 10.88
C THR A 60 15.17 13.86 11.71
N TYR A 61 14.95 13.72 13.02
CA TYR A 61 15.85 13.03 13.93
C TYR A 61 15.42 11.58 14.08
N ASP A 62 16.36 10.65 14.02
CA ASP A 62 16.15 9.24 14.34
C ASP A 62 17.23 8.79 15.33
N SER A 63 16.81 8.38 16.52
CA SER A 63 17.74 7.93 17.58
C SER A 63 18.53 6.66 17.21
N ARG A 64 18.08 5.90 16.19
CA ARG A 64 18.80 4.73 15.66
C ARG A 64 20.04 5.17 14.87
N GLU A 65 19.99 6.37 14.31
CA GLU A 65 21.07 6.98 13.53
C GLU A 65 21.88 8.00 14.34
N LYS A 66 21.74 7.98 15.70
CA LYS A 66 22.35 8.97 16.60
C LYS A 66 23.87 9.10 16.47
N ASP A 67 24.52 8.03 16.01
CA ASP A 67 25.99 7.99 15.81
C ASP A 67 26.40 8.27 14.35
N ALA A 68 25.41 8.38 13.44
CA ALA A 68 25.64 8.74 12.04
C ALA A 68 25.52 10.25 11.86
N ILE A 69 26.47 10.84 11.11
CA ILE A 69 26.42 12.25 10.75
C ILE A 69 25.52 12.43 9.53
N GLY A 70 24.33 12.99 9.74
CA GLY A 70 23.45 13.44 8.68
C GLY A 70 23.70 14.91 8.31
N ARG A 71 22.84 15.45 7.44
CA ARG A 71 22.99 16.82 6.89
C ARG A 71 22.86 17.93 7.94
N PHE A 72 22.27 17.68 9.09
CA PHE A 72 22.07 18.64 10.19
C PHE A 72 22.71 18.19 11.51
N GLY A 73 23.67 17.25 11.46
CA GLY A 73 24.35 16.72 12.63
C GLY A 73 23.98 15.27 12.92
N TYR A 74 24.42 14.78 14.07
CA TYR A 74 24.22 13.37 14.46
C TYR A 74 22.75 13.01 14.62
N GLY A 75 22.33 11.95 13.92
CA GLY A 75 20.97 11.46 13.93
C GLY A 75 19.95 12.34 13.19
N TRP A 76 20.40 13.48 12.62
CA TRP A 76 19.54 14.39 11.87
C TRP A 76 19.76 14.26 10.37
N ASP A 77 18.68 14.07 9.65
CA ASP A 77 18.70 14.08 8.18
C ASP A 77 17.56 14.93 7.61
N MET A 78 17.74 15.33 6.37
CA MET A 78 16.74 16.06 5.60
C MET A 78 16.04 15.09 4.65
N LYS A 79 14.74 14.99 4.78
CA LYS A 79 13.90 14.34 3.79
C LYS A 79 13.22 15.38 2.92
N LEU A 80 13.49 15.33 1.64
CA LEU A 80 12.62 15.98 0.67
C LEU A 80 11.39 15.09 0.57
N SER A 81 10.32 15.52 1.19
CA SER A 81 9.10 14.75 1.13
C SER A 81 8.42 14.97 -0.21
N ARG A 82 8.39 13.93 -0.99
CA ARG A 82 7.58 13.84 -2.20
C ARG A 82 6.28 13.11 -1.84
N ALA A 83 5.22 13.42 -2.57
CA ALA A 83 4.06 12.57 -2.53
C ALA A 83 4.46 11.17 -3.01
N THR A 84 4.11 10.15 -2.24
CA THR A 84 4.32 8.74 -2.58
C THR A 84 3.00 8.01 -2.59
N LEU A 85 2.95 6.90 -3.31
CA LEU A 85 1.78 6.05 -3.38
C LEU A 85 2.14 4.66 -2.89
N SER A 86 1.24 4.02 -2.17
CA SER A 86 1.38 2.65 -1.72
C SER A 86 0.08 1.88 -1.93
N GLU A 87 0.20 0.59 -2.22
CA GLU A 87 -0.92 -0.34 -2.36
C GLU A 87 -0.83 -1.39 -1.25
N ASN A 88 -1.97 -1.88 -0.80
CA ASN A 88 -2.03 -2.94 0.21
C ASN A 88 -2.02 -4.37 -0.39
N GLY A 89 -1.81 -4.49 -1.68
CA GLY A 89 -1.71 -5.77 -2.40
C GLY A 89 -1.96 -5.61 -3.89
N THR A 90 -1.89 -6.70 -4.63
CA THR A 90 -2.17 -6.70 -6.08
C THR A 90 -3.66 -6.48 -6.32
N PRO A 91 -4.07 -5.38 -6.97
CA PRO A 91 -5.49 -5.01 -7.11
C PRO A 91 -6.35 -6.05 -7.82
N GLY A 92 -5.78 -6.82 -8.73
CA GLY A 92 -6.49 -7.85 -9.48
C GLY A 92 -6.73 -9.16 -8.73
N LYS A 93 -6.15 -9.38 -7.56
CA LYS A 93 -6.26 -10.65 -6.81
C LYS A 93 -7.29 -10.57 -5.68
N ASN A 94 -7.66 -11.72 -5.11
CA ASN A 94 -8.57 -11.83 -3.95
C ASN A 94 -9.98 -11.29 -4.21
N TRP A 95 -10.51 -11.57 -5.39
CA TRP A 95 -11.90 -11.30 -5.74
C TRP A 95 -12.68 -12.59 -5.89
N LYS A 96 -13.87 -12.63 -5.36
CA LYS A 96 -14.78 -13.79 -5.41
C LYS A 96 -16.14 -13.40 -5.94
N MET A 97 -16.66 -14.18 -6.87
CA MET A 97 -18.03 -14.02 -7.32
C MET A 97 -19.00 -14.73 -6.36
N VAL A 98 -19.95 -13.96 -5.84
CA VAL A 98 -21.01 -14.46 -4.95
C VAL A 98 -22.34 -14.36 -5.69
N GLN A 99 -23.08 -15.48 -5.69
CA GLN A 99 -24.46 -15.54 -6.18
C GLN A 99 -25.42 -15.37 -5.01
N SER A 100 -26.45 -14.57 -5.20
CA SER A 100 -27.59 -14.41 -4.29
C SER A 100 -28.89 -14.65 -5.02
N GLY A 101 -29.92 -15.07 -4.28
CA GLY A 101 -31.23 -15.38 -4.85
C GLY A 101 -31.32 -16.75 -5.54
N SER A 102 -32.51 -17.08 -6.04
CA SER A 102 -32.81 -18.35 -6.71
C SER A 102 -33.75 -18.14 -7.91
N GLY A 103 -33.79 -19.13 -8.81
CA GLY A 103 -34.63 -19.09 -10.00
C GLY A 103 -34.26 -17.89 -10.90
N TRP A 104 -35.25 -17.09 -11.27
CA TRP A 104 -35.13 -15.91 -12.15
C TRP A 104 -34.71 -14.65 -11.40
N LEU A 105 -34.66 -14.69 -10.05
CA LEU A 105 -34.18 -13.58 -9.21
C LEU A 105 -32.72 -13.73 -8.80
N LYS A 106 -31.95 -14.51 -9.54
CA LYS A 106 -30.49 -14.62 -9.29
C LYS A 106 -29.79 -13.33 -9.56
N SER A 107 -28.87 -12.99 -8.67
CA SER A 107 -27.93 -11.88 -8.87
C SER A 107 -26.51 -12.31 -8.50
N TYR A 108 -25.54 -11.70 -9.15
CA TYR A 108 -24.12 -11.96 -8.99
C TYR A 108 -23.41 -10.67 -8.66
N ARG A 109 -22.45 -10.74 -7.74
CA ARG A 109 -21.56 -9.63 -7.40
C ARG A 109 -20.15 -10.15 -7.18
N LEU A 110 -19.17 -9.32 -7.46
CA LEU A 110 -17.79 -9.55 -7.03
C LEU A 110 -17.60 -8.96 -5.63
N VAL A 111 -17.01 -9.74 -4.76
CA VAL A 111 -16.70 -9.33 -3.38
C VAL A 111 -15.21 -9.48 -3.19
N GLU A 112 -14.59 -8.48 -2.64
CA GLU A 112 -13.19 -8.57 -2.22
C GLU A 112 -13.05 -9.47 -0.99
N GLU A 113 -12.06 -10.34 -1.00
CA GLU A 113 -11.69 -11.17 0.15
C GLU A 113 -10.73 -10.42 1.09
N LYS A 114 -10.06 -9.42 0.56
CA LYS A 114 -9.21 -8.46 1.27
C LYS A 114 -9.44 -7.07 0.69
N PRO A 115 -9.50 -6.02 1.51
CA PRO A 115 -9.64 -4.67 1.00
C PRO A 115 -8.55 -4.31 0.00
N HIS A 116 -8.91 -3.62 -1.07
CA HIS A 116 -7.96 -3.13 -2.07
C HIS A 116 -7.93 -1.61 -1.99
N GLU A 117 -6.91 -1.11 -1.32
CA GLU A 117 -6.72 0.32 -1.11
C GLU A 117 -5.42 0.81 -1.73
N VAL A 118 -5.50 1.97 -2.35
CA VAL A 118 -4.34 2.77 -2.75
C VAL A 118 -4.27 3.98 -1.83
N VAL A 119 -3.12 4.19 -1.21
CA VAL A 119 -2.90 5.30 -0.28
C VAL A 119 -1.87 6.25 -0.84
N VAL A 120 -2.26 7.50 -1.03
CA VAL A 120 -1.37 8.59 -1.38
C VAL A 120 -0.91 9.27 -0.10
N HIS A 121 0.40 9.24 0.13
CA HIS A 121 1.06 9.91 1.25
C HIS A 121 1.64 11.23 0.75
N TRP A 122 1.08 12.34 1.23
CA TRP A 122 1.59 13.66 0.95
C TRP A 122 2.77 13.98 1.86
N GLY A 123 3.70 14.75 1.36
CA GLY A 123 4.89 15.11 2.10
C GLY A 123 4.70 15.80 3.44
N ASN A 124 3.53 16.40 3.63
CA ASN A 124 3.15 17.10 4.86
C ASN A 124 2.45 16.20 5.89
N GLY A 125 2.49 14.88 5.72
CA GLY A 125 1.85 13.92 6.61
C GLY A 125 0.35 13.69 6.33
N ARG A 126 -0.24 14.41 5.38
CA ARG A 126 -1.61 14.16 4.92
C ARG A 126 -1.63 12.86 4.11
N THR A 127 -2.70 12.10 4.23
CA THR A 127 -2.95 10.90 3.42
C THR A 127 -4.30 10.99 2.73
N GLU A 128 -4.40 10.43 1.53
CA GLU A 128 -5.66 10.20 0.84
C GLU A 128 -5.76 8.72 0.47
N LYS A 129 -6.90 8.12 0.74
CA LYS A 129 -7.17 6.71 0.48
C LYS A 129 -8.17 6.57 -0.65
N PHE A 130 -7.94 5.58 -1.49
CA PHE A 130 -8.77 5.24 -2.62
C PHE A 130 -9.07 3.75 -2.60
N ALA A 131 -10.34 3.40 -2.52
CA ALA A 131 -10.79 2.02 -2.63
C ALA A 131 -10.97 1.64 -4.10
N LEU A 132 -10.56 0.44 -4.47
CA LEU A 132 -10.81 -0.10 -5.79
C LEU A 132 -12.25 -0.62 -5.86
N GLU A 133 -13.01 -0.14 -6.83
CA GLU A 133 -14.34 -0.61 -7.13
C GLU A 133 -14.40 -1.26 -8.51
N LEU A 134 -15.11 -2.38 -8.60
CA LEU A 134 -15.37 -3.08 -9.83
C LEU A 134 -16.83 -2.88 -10.27
N LEU A 135 -17.03 -2.35 -11.46
CA LEU A 135 -18.34 -2.10 -12.03
C LEU A 135 -18.63 -3.07 -13.19
N PRO A 136 -19.85 -3.64 -13.31
CA PRO A 136 -21.00 -3.41 -12.44
C PRO A 136 -20.82 -4.07 -11.08
N ALA A 137 -21.25 -3.37 -10.02
CA ALA A 137 -21.22 -3.91 -8.65
C ALA A 137 -22.12 -5.13 -8.47
N GLN A 138 -23.18 -5.22 -9.28
CA GLN A 138 -24.13 -6.33 -9.30
C GLN A 138 -24.67 -6.57 -10.72
N SER A 139 -24.96 -7.84 -11.06
CA SER A 139 -25.53 -8.26 -12.34
C SER A 139 -26.53 -9.37 -12.17
N MET A 140 -27.53 -9.47 -13.03
CA MET A 140 -28.45 -10.62 -13.10
C MET A 140 -27.83 -11.84 -13.79
N GLN A 141 -26.70 -11.66 -14.45
CA GLN A 141 -25.92 -12.73 -15.08
C GLN A 141 -24.54 -12.85 -14.41
N PRO A 142 -23.88 -14.01 -14.50
CA PRO A 142 -22.52 -14.14 -14.01
C PRO A 142 -21.62 -13.06 -14.59
N ILE A 143 -20.93 -12.34 -13.71
CA ILE A 143 -20.06 -11.23 -14.09
C ILE A 143 -18.83 -11.79 -14.78
N ARG A 144 -18.60 -11.34 -15.99
CA ARG A 144 -17.47 -11.75 -16.80
C ARG A 144 -16.52 -10.60 -17.09
N TRP A 145 -17.08 -9.41 -17.30
CA TRP A 145 -16.33 -8.19 -17.58
C TRP A 145 -16.67 -7.15 -16.53
N VAL A 146 -15.66 -6.44 -16.09
CA VAL A 146 -15.78 -5.35 -15.13
C VAL A 146 -14.92 -4.17 -15.56
N SER A 147 -15.26 -3.00 -15.04
CA SER A 147 -14.45 -1.80 -15.15
C SER A 147 -13.92 -1.44 -13.77
N ALA A 148 -12.61 -1.22 -13.66
CA ALA A 148 -11.95 -0.80 -12.44
C ALA A 148 -12.04 0.72 -12.27
N THR A 149 -12.47 1.17 -11.10
CA THR A 149 -12.48 2.58 -10.69
C THR A 149 -11.92 2.72 -9.28
N TYR A 150 -11.42 3.91 -8.93
CA TYR A 150 -10.87 4.20 -7.62
C TYR A 150 -11.68 5.31 -6.95
N GLU A 151 -12.37 4.98 -5.87
CA GLU A 151 -13.18 5.94 -5.12
C GLU A 151 -12.39 6.52 -3.95
N ASN A 152 -12.41 7.85 -3.79
CA ASN A 152 -11.76 8.51 -2.65
C ASN A 152 -12.56 8.30 -1.37
N THR A 153 -12.03 7.49 -0.45
CA THR A 153 -12.65 7.16 0.84
C THR A 153 -12.27 8.11 1.98
N SER A 154 -11.36 9.05 1.72
CA SER A 154 -10.93 10.05 2.71
C SER A 154 -11.84 11.29 2.78
N GLY A 155 -12.96 11.29 2.04
CA GLY A 155 -13.88 12.44 1.96
C GLY A 155 -13.37 13.59 1.07
N GLY A 156 -12.23 13.41 0.41
CA GLY A 156 -11.71 14.33 -0.61
C GLY A 156 -12.43 14.21 -1.95
N LYS A 157 -12.20 15.18 -2.83
CA LYS A 157 -12.75 15.19 -4.21
C LYS A 157 -11.69 14.92 -5.27
N SER A 158 -10.49 14.55 -4.87
CA SER A 158 -9.43 14.12 -5.78
C SER A 158 -9.80 12.80 -6.46
N ARG A 159 -9.31 12.59 -7.67
CA ARG A 159 -9.61 11.42 -8.49
C ARG A 159 -8.32 10.67 -8.80
N LEU A 160 -8.32 9.39 -8.55
CA LEU A 160 -7.22 8.49 -8.89
C LEU A 160 -7.63 7.62 -10.09
N ALA A 161 -6.71 7.45 -11.03
CA ALA A 161 -6.89 6.58 -12.18
C ALA A 161 -5.57 5.88 -12.55
N PRO A 162 -5.60 4.63 -13.01
CA PRO A 162 -4.40 3.97 -13.51
C PRO A 162 -3.94 4.62 -14.81
N LEU A 163 -2.64 4.54 -15.06
CA LEU A 163 -2.02 5.00 -16.31
C LEU A 163 -1.40 3.83 -17.05
N GLY A 164 -1.68 3.73 -18.36
CA GLY A 164 -1.03 2.75 -19.23
C GLY A 164 -1.63 1.34 -19.17
N GLN A 165 -2.65 1.11 -18.35
CA GLN A 165 -3.41 -0.14 -18.33
C GLN A 165 -4.88 0.09 -18.61
N SER A 166 -5.51 -0.92 -19.24
CA SER A 166 -6.96 -0.93 -19.42
C SER A 166 -7.66 -1.07 -18.08
N THR A 167 -8.75 -0.34 -17.90
CA THR A 167 -9.66 -0.52 -16.77
C THR A 167 -10.76 -1.55 -17.08
N ASN A 168 -10.87 -2.03 -18.32
CA ASN A 168 -11.78 -3.11 -18.67
C ASN A 168 -11.09 -4.45 -18.45
N LEU A 169 -11.59 -5.22 -17.51
CA LEU A 169 -10.96 -6.41 -16.98
C LEU A 169 -11.88 -7.61 -17.11
N LEU A 170 -11.27 -8.78 -17.21
CA LEU A 170 -11.95 -10.07 -17.25
C LEU A 170 -11.90 -10.72 -15.86
N TYR A 171 -13.05 -11.10 -15.32
CA TYR A 171 -13.07 -11.90 -14.09
C TYR A 171 -12.73 -13.37 -14.41
N GLN A 172 -11.74 -13.90 -13.71
CA GLN A 172 -11.27 -15.29 -13.81
C GLN A 172 -11.44 -15.99 -12.47
N GLN A 173 -12.45 -16.83 -12.37
CA GLN A 173 -12.76 -17.58 -11.15
C GLN A 173 -11.59 -18.51 -10.74
N ASN A 174 -10.93 -19.14 -11.71
CA ASN A 174 -9.82 -20.04 -11.44
C ASN A 174 -8.56 -19.36 -10.92
N GLN A 175 -8.43 -18.07 -11.17
CA GLN A 175 -7.32 -17.24 -10.68
C GLN A 175 -7.70 -16.42 -9.42
N GLY A 176 -8.98 -16.50 -9.00
CA GLY A 176 -9.48 -15.77 -7.85
C GLY A 176 -9.36 -14.25 -8.01
N GLY A 177 -9.61 -13.73 -9.23
CA GLY A 177 -9.38 -12.32 -9.45
C GLY A 177 -9.83 -11.78 -10.80
N VAL A 178 -9.40 -10.55 -11.07
CA VAL A 178 -9.60 -9.86 -12.35
C VAL A 178 -8.26 -9.65 -13.05
N CYS A 179 -8.27 -9.85 -14.34
CA CYS A 179 -7.09 -9.80 -15.20
C CYS A 179 -7.34 -8.90 -16.43
N ASP A 180 -6.27 -8.49 -17.06
CA ASP A 180 -6.28 -7.79 -18.35
C ASP A 180 -6.54 -8.76 -19.52
N TYR A 181 -6.35 -8.26 -20.74
CA TYR A 181 -6.56 -9.06 -21.96
C TYR A 181 -5.49 -10.15 -22.18
N ASP A 182 -4.31 -9.99 -21.57
CA ASP A 182 -3.21 -10.95 -21.65
C ASP A 182 -3.33 -12.03 -20.55
N LEU A 183 -4.41 -11.97 -19.76
CA LEU A 183 -4.71 -12.84 -18.62
C LEU A 183 -3.76 -12.65 -17.44
N ASP A 184 -3.02 -11.56 -17.40
CA ASP A 184 -2.22 -11.20 -16.24
C ASP A 184 -3.10 -10.54 -15.17
N PRO A 185 -2.86 -10.79 -13.87
CA PRO A 185 -3.59 -10.14 -12.79
C PRO A 185 -3.49 -8.61 -12.92
N TYR A 186 -4.64 -7.93 -12.87
CA TYR A 186 -4.67 -6.48 -12.91
C TYR A 186 -3.78 -5.87 -11.82
N ASN A 187 -2.75 -5.15 -12.26
CA ASN A 187 -1.73 -4.59 -11.39
C ASN A 187 -1.12 -3.31 -11.98
N PRO A 188 -1.80 -2.17 -11.87
CA PRO A 188 -1.26 -0.91 -12.37
C PRO A 188 0.07 -0.57 -11.71
N GLN A 189 1.07 -0.24 -12.52
CA GLN A 189 2.38 0.21 -12.05
C GLN A 189 2.45 1.75 -11.98
N ARG A 190 1.47 2.43 -12.52
CA ARG A 190 1.45 3.88 -12.65
C ARG A 190 0.05 4.42 -12.39
N TYR A 191 0.00 5.54 -11.69
CA TYR A 191 -1.26 6.21 -11.38
C TYR A 191 -1.21 7.70 -11.69
N LYS A 192 -2.36 8.22 -12.10
CA LYS A 192 -2.64 9.65 -12.25
C LYS A 192 -3.63 10.07 -11.16
N LEU A 193 -3.22 10.97 -10.28
CA LEU A 193 -4.09 11.65 -9.35
C LEU A 193 -4.41 13.04 -9.87
N THR A 194 -5.68 13.37 -9.96
CA THR A 194 -6.15 14.71 -10.27
C THR A 194 -6.72 15.33 -9.00
N ALA A 195 -6.07 16.36 -8.48
CA ALA A 195 -6.52 17.11 -7.31
C ALA A 195 -7.74 17.99 -7.63
N VAL A 196 -8.38 18.51 -6.59
CA VAL A 196 -9.61 19.33 -6.69
C VAL A 196 -9.39 20.62 -7.49
N ASP A 197 -8.19 21.18 -7.40
CA ASP A 197 -7.76 22.38 -8.13
C ASP A 197 -7.38 22.11 -9.60
N GLY A 198 -7.49 20.85 -10.04
CA GLY A 198 -7.10 20.43 -11.39
C GLY A 198 -5.62 20.05 -11.53
N THR A 199 -4.82 20.20 -10.49
CA THR A 199 -3.41 19.74 -10.50
C THR A 199 -3.33 18.25 -10.72
N VAL A 200 -2.41 17.82 -11.59
CA VAL A 200 -2.21 16.41 -11.93
C VAL A 200 -0.87 15.93 -11.38
N TYR A 201 -0.92 14.83 -10.64
CA TYR A 201 0.24 14.11 -10.14
C TYR A 201 0.34 12.77 -10.84
N VAL A 202 1.55 12.38 -11.22
CA VAL A 202 1.81 11.07 -11.81
C VAL A 202 2.76 10.32 -10.89
N PHE A 203 2.32 9.15 -10.45
CA PHE A 203 3.12 8.21 -9.66
C PHE A 203 3.59 7.10 -10.58
N ASN A 204 4.88 6.88 -10.60
CA ASN A 204 5.54 5.83 -11.37
C ASN A 204 6.23 4.90 -10.38
N ASP A 205 6.34 3.63 -10.77
CA ASP A 205 7.14 2.60 -10.07
C ASP A 205 6.68 2.39 -8.62
N LEU A 206 5.72 1.47 -8.49
CA LEU A 206 5.25 0.92 -7.23
C LEU A 206 5.99 -0.37 -6.89
#